data_a0a89df39d6bf4969cf65c31f159a55d
#
_entry.id   a0a89df39d6bf4969cf65c31f159a55d
#
_cell.length_a   1.000
_cell.length_b   1.000
_cell.length_c   1.000
_cell.angle_alpha   90.00
_cell.angle_beta   90.00
_cell.angle_gamma   90.00
#
_symmetry.space_group_name_H-M   'P 1'
#
loop_
_entity.id
_entity.type
_entity.pdbx_description
1 polymer ?
#
loop_
_entity_poly.entity_id
_entity_poly.type
_entity_poly.pdbx_seq_one_letter_code
_entity_poly.pdbx_strand_id
1 'polypeptide(L)'
;MTDGSSSTASACVVGGGVIGAGWAARFLLHGWDVSIYDPHPDAGSRIEQVLGNARISAPALLDLPMPVEGTMTFCASVAEATAPASWIQESVPEELALKHKVLAEIEAAAPQSAIIASSTSGFKPSELQDGAKNPERILVAHPFNPVYLLPLVEVVASPAVSIDTRDQACDVLASIGMKPLVVRKEIDAHIADRLMESVWREALWLVNDDIASAGEIDDAIRYGFGLRWAQMGLFETFRLAGGEAGMAHFIRQFGPALQWPWSKLTDVPELTDELVRKIVDQSEARSGGVSVRELERIRDRNLVGILRSLKERDWGAGAVLNEHDRRLAAPESGEVVVEDSEPLRMLELTVLPAWIDYNGHMTEFRYMQVFSDTCDKLLVMIGMDADYVTNRGGWYTAETHATFVDEVSVNAPIYSTVQILLADAKRLHVFYRLHSTEDDSILATMEAMYLHVGRESGRVCDASAEMVAKARRIADAHAGLPRPDVAGRYVGQRKQE
;
A
#
# COMPACT_ATOMS: atom_id res chain seq x y z
N MET A 1 24.02 -29.20 6.02
CA MET A 1 23.57 -28.01 6.76
C MET A 1 23.63 -26.87 5.77
N THR A 2 22.56 -26.65 5.06
CA THR A 2 22.38 -25.47 4.20
C THR A 2 21.41 -24.54 4.95
N ASP A 3 21.98 -23.47 5.44
CA ASP A 3 21.25 -22.39 6.11
C ASP A 3 20.16 -21.88 5.15
N GLY A 4 18.91 -22.22 5.43
CA GLY A 4 17.73 -21.73 4.72
C GLY A 4 17.26 -20.41 5.31
N SER A 5 18.14 -19.40 5.38
CA SER A 5 17.66 -18.02 5.57
C SER A 5 17.05 -17.56 4.26
N SER A 6 15.73 -17.47 4.16
CA SER A 6 15.11 -16.66 3.12
C SER A 6 15.68 -15.25 3.28
N SER A 7 16.53 -14.81 2.35
CA SER A 7 17.08 -13.46 2.40
C SER A 7 15.91 -12.49 2.28
N THR A 8 15.59 -11.76 3.34
CA THR A 8 14.63 -10.67 3.34
C THR A 8 14.97 -9.74 2.18
N ALA A 9 13.99 -9.35 1.40
CA ALA A 9 14.19 -8.42 0.28
C ALA A 9 14.74 -7.10 0.83
N SER A 10 15.75 -6.53 0.16
CA SER A 10 16.42 -5.33 0.66
C SER A 10 16.39 -4.19 -0.35
N ALA A 11 16.02 -3.01 0.12
CA ALA A 11 16.05 -1.77 -0.64
C ALA A 11 17.08 -0.78 -0.06
N CYS A 12 17.56 0.11 -0.91
CA CYS A 12 18.37 1.25 -0.50
C CYS A 12 17.68 2.55 -0.91
N VAL A 13 17.70 3.56 -0.03
CA VAL A 13 17.25 4.92 -0.34
C VAL A 13 18.45 5.86 -0.20
N VAL A 14 18.78 6.55 -1.30
CA VAL A 14 19.83 7.58 -1.33
C VAL A 14 19.15 8.94 -1.43
N GLY A 15 19.17 9.70 -0.34
CA GLY A 15 18.45 10.96 -0.16
C GLY A 15 17.20 10.79 0.72
N GLY A 16 17.27 11.26 1.98
CA GLY A 16 16.23 11.15 3.01
C GLY A 16 15.29 12.35 3.08
N GLY A 17 15.06 13.05 1.96
CA GLY A 17 14.04 14.10 1.84
C GLY A 17 12.62 13.53 1.92
N VAL A 18 11.59 14.37 1.70
CA VAL A 18 10.17 13.94 1.78
C VAL A 18 9.87 12.73 0.91
N ILE A 19 10.40 12.70 -0.32
CA ILE A 19 10.18 11.61 -1.26
C ILE A 19 10.93 10.34 -0.83
N GLY A 20 12.22 10.46 -0.51
CA GLY A 20 13.01 9.31 -0.05
C GLY A 20 12.49 8.73 1.26
N ALA A 21 12.09 9.57 2.22
CA ALA A 21 11.43 9.12 3.44
C ALA A 21 10.12 8.37 3.16
N GLY A 22 9.35 8.84 2.19
CA GLY A 22 8.14 8.16 1.74
C GLY A 22 8.41 6.80 1.10
N TRP A 23 9.48 6.67 0.30
CA TRP A 23 9.95 5.39 -0.24
C TRP A 23 10.42 4.43 0.86
N ALA A 24 11.22 4.93 1.80
CA ALA A 24 11.67 4.13 2.94
C ALA A 24 10.47 3.58 3.72
N ALA A 25 9.48 4.43 4.03
CA ALA A 25 8.27 4.00 4.70
C ALA A 25 7.48 2.95 3.88
N ARG A 26 7.37 3.13 2.56
CA ARG A 26 6.68 2.18 1.69
C ARG A 26 7.34 0.80 1.73
N PHE A 27 8.66 0.72 1.55
CA PHE A 27 9.39 -0.54 1.60
C PHE A 27 9.35 -1.19 2.98
N LEU A 28 9.64 -0.45 4.06
CA LEU A 28 9.64 -0.96 5.43
C LEU A 28 8.30 -1.60 5.80
N LEU A 29 7.20 -0.90 5.56
CA LEU A 29 5.86 -1.38 5.89
C LEU A 29 5.43 -2.59 5.06
N HIS A 30 6.13 -2.89 3.95
CA HIS A 30 5.92 -4.09 3.14
C HIS A 30 6.97 -5.19 3.41
N GLY A 31 7.65 -5.12 4.57
CA GLY A 31 8.55 -6.17 5.04
C GLY A 31 9.96 -6.17 4.43
N TRP A 32 10.34 -5.11 3.71
CA TRP A 32 11.69 -4.98 3.16
C TRP A 32 12.63 -4.34 4.17
N ASP A 33 13.84 -4.86 4.28
CA ASP A 33 14.93 -4.16 4.99
C ASP A 33 15.38 -2.96 4.14
N VAL A 34 15.58 -1.80 4.79
CA VAL A 34 15.91 -0.55 4.10
C VAL A 34 17.19 0.05 4.64
N SER A 35 18.20 0.15 3.78
CA SER A 35 19.43 0.90 4.02
C SER A 35 19.26 2.34 3.52
N ILE A 36 19.68 3.33 4.31
CA ILE A 36 19.48 4.75 4.00
C ILE A 36 20.81 5.48 4.06
N TYR A 37 21.08 6.30 3.06
CA TYR A 37 22.14 7.26 3.08
C TYR A 37 21.61 8.68 2.79
N ASP A 38 21.87 9.60 3.69
CA ASP A 38 21.65 11.04 3.50
C ASP A 38 22.72 11.78 4.31
N PRO A 39 23.44 12.75 3.71
CA PRO A 39 24.48 13.49 4.42
C PRO A 39 23.96 14.52 5.44
N HIS A 40 22.65 14.81 5.45
CA HIS A 40 22.06 15.81 6.31
C HIS A 40 21.85 15.23 7.74
N PRO A 41 22.31 15.90 8.80
CA PRO A 41 22.23 15.36 10.17
C PRO A 41 20.79 15.12 10.66
N ASP A 42 19.80 15.87 10.16
CA ASP A 42 18.40 15.73 10.55
C ASP A 42 17.61 14.73 9.70
N ALA A 43 18.26 14.04 8.77
CA ALA A 43 17.57 13.08 7.87
C ALA A 43 16.85 12.01 8.67
N GLY A 44 17.49 11.45 9.70
CA GLY A 44 16.90 10.43 10.56
C GLY A 44 15.58 10.87 11.20
N SER A 45 15.55 12.06 11.78
CA SER A 45 14.34 12.57 12.43
C SER A 45 13.20 12.87 11.45
N ARG A 46 13.53 13.30 10.22
CA ARG A 46 12.55 13.51 9.15
C ARG A 46 11.93 12.20 8.67
N ILE A 47 12.78 11.20 8.48
CA ILE A 47 12.34 9.87 8.04
C ILE A 47 11.43 9.23 9.09
N GLU A 48 11.82 9.26 10.36
CA GLU A 48 11.00 8.75 11.46
C GLU A 48 9.64 9.46 11.56
N GLN A 49 9.59 10.76 11.30
CA GLN A 49 8.33 11.51 11.27
C GLN A 49 7.41 11.01 10.14
N VAL A 50 7.95 10.84 8.92
CA VAL A 50 7.19 10.33 7.77
C VAL A 50 6.73 8.89 8.01
N LEU A 51 7.62 8.05 8.54
CA LEU A 51 7.32 6.67 8.90
C LEU A 51 6.23 6.60 9.99
N GLY A 52 6.27 7.48 10.99
CA GLY A 52 5.21 7.59 12.00
C GLY A 52 3.84 7.90 11.41
N ASN A 53 3.76 8.81 10.41
CA ASN A 53 2.50 9.06 9.69
C ASN A 53 2.08 7.84 8.84
N ALA A 54 3.03 7.18 8.21
CA ALA A 54 2.79 6.03 7.35
C ALA A 54 2.29 4.82 8.15
N ARG A 55 2.85 4.54 9.33
CA ARG A 55 2.41 3.46 10.25
C ARG A 55 0.95 3.60 10.68
N ILE A 56 0.43 4.83 10.71
CA ILE A 56 -0.99 5.11 11.05
C ILE A 56 -1.86 4.96 9.80
N SER A 57 -1.41 5.48 8.67
CA SER A 57 -2.27 5.69 7.49
C SER A 57 -2.26 4.51 6.52
N ALA A 58 -1.12 3.88 6.28
CA ALA A 58 -1.01 2.82 5.28
C ALA A 58 -1.78 1.54 5.67
N PRO A 59 -1.71 1.04 6.92
CA PRO A 59 -2.52 -0.11 7.33
C PRO A 59 -4.03 0.14 7.22
N ALA A 60 -4.47 1.39 7.41
CA ALA A 60 -5.88 1.75 7.31
C ALA A 60 -6.46 1.63 5.88
N LEU A 61 -5.63 1.46 4.86
CA LEU A 61 -6.07 1.22 3.48
C LEU A 61 -6.42 -0.24 3.22
N LEU A 62 -5.85 -1.17 3.98
CA LEU A 62 -5.91 -2.60 3.73
C LEU A 62 -6.98 -3.25 4.62
N ASP A 63 -7.51 -4.36 4.17
CA ASP A 63 -8.42 -5.21 4.95
C ASP A 63 -7.66 -6.36 5.60
N LEU A 64 -6.42 -6.59 5.19
CA LEU A 64 -5.49 -7.55 5.74
C LEU A 64 -4.35 -6.85 6.50
N PRO A 65 -3.74 -7.54 7.47
CA PRO A 65 -2.55 -7.04 8.13
C PRO A 65 -1.42 -6.80 7.13
N MET A 66 -0.68 -5.74 7.33
CA MET A 66 0.57 -5.55 6.62
C MET A 66 1.60 -6.59 7.06
N PRO A 67 2.58 -6.92 6.21
CA PRO A 67 3.74 -7.72 6.61
C PRO A 67 4.43 -7.14 7.85
N VAL A 68 5.20 -7.98 8.54
CA VAL A 68 6.08 -7.51 9.61
C VAL A 68 7.00 -6.42 9.05
N GLU A 69 7.08 -5.29 9.73
CA GLU A 69 7.89 -4.16 9.29
C GLU A 69 9.37 -4.55 9.20
N GLY A 70 10.02 -4.22 8.08
CA GLY A 70 11.44 -4.47 7.87
C GLY A 70 12.34 -3.60 8.75
N THR A 71 13.63 -3.89 8.73
CA THR A 71 14.64 -3.19 9.51
C THR A 71 15.17 -1.96 8.79
N MET A 72 15.27 -0.82 9.48
CA MET A 72 15.84 0.42 8.94
C MET A 72 17.28 0.60 9.43
N THR A 73 18.22 0.82 8.51
CA THR A 73 19.63 1.04 8.81
C THR A 73 20.15 2.33 8.17
N PHE A 74 20.72 3.24 8.96
CA PHE A 74 21.42 4.41 8.45
C PHE A 74 22.88 4.07 8.20
N CYS A 75 23.35 4.36 6.98
CA CYS A 75 24.70 4.06 6.52
C CYS A 75 25.57 5.32 6.44
N ALA A 76 26.87 5.17 6.63
CA ALA A 76 27.83 6.28 6.59
C ALA A 76 28.23 6.69 5.15
N SER A 77 27.91 5.90 4.15
CA SER A 77 28.21 6.18 2.75
C SER A 77 27.21 5.54 1.80
N VAL A 78 27.16 6.06 0.55
CA VAL A 78 26.39 5.47 -0.56
C VAL A 78 26.81 4.01 -0.78
N ALA A 79 28.11 3.73 -0.75
CA ALA A 79 28.63 2.38 -0.98
C ALA A 79 28.15 1.36 0.08
N GLU A 80 28.13 1.76 1.35
CA GLU A 80 27.63 0.91 2.42
C GLU A 80 26.12 0.65 2.28
N ALA A 81 25.36 1.69 1.95
CA ALA A 81 23.90 1.60 1.82
C ALA A 81 23.47 0.73 0.63
N THR A 82 24.19 0.80 -0.49
CA THR A 82 23.80 0.12 -1.73
C THR A 82 24.27 -1.32 -1.84
N ALA A 83 25.31 -1.70 -1.08
CA ALA A 83 25.94 -3.02 -1.18
C ALA A 83 24.98 -4.22 -0.97
N PRO A 84 24.01 -4.19 -0.03
CA PRO A 84 23.08 -5.31 0.18
C PRO A 84 21.83 -5.23 -0.69
N ALA A 85 21.58 -4.10 -1.39
CA ALA A 85 20.27 -3.78 -1.94
C ALA A 85 20.02 -4.45 -3.30
N SER A 86 18.81 -5.01 -3.47
CA SER A 86 18.28 -5.44 -4.78
C SER A 86 17.52 -4.33 -5.52
N TRP A 87 17.00 -3.35 -4.79
CA TRP A 87 16.38 -2.13 -5.29
C TRP A 87 17.07 -0.90 -4.70
N ILE A 88 17.43 0.08 -5.54
CA ILE A 88 18.07 1.31 -5.09
C ILE A 88 17.26 2.48 -5.61
N GLN A 89 16.74 3.28 -4.69
CA GLN A 89 15.94 4.47 -4.99
C GLN A 89 16.78 5.72 -4.76
N GLU A 90 17.18 6.41 -5.84
CA GLU A 90 17.81 7.72 -5.79
C GLU A 90 16.72 8.79 -5.62
N SER A 91 16.85 9.61 -4.58
CA SER A 91 15.92 10.69 -4.23
C SER A 91 16.66 11.96 -3.77
N VAL A 92 17.82 12.22 -4.36
CA VAL A 92 18.59 13.45 -4.10
C VAL A 92 17.94 14.66 -4.80
N PRO A 93 18.32 15.91 -4.46
CA PRO A 93 17.81 17.12 -5.10
C PRO A 93 17.83 17.07 -6.63
N GLU A 94 16.88 17.78 -7.26
CA GLU A 94 16.65 17.79 -8.70
C GLU A 94 17.73 18.61 -9.46
N GLU A 95 18.97 18.13 -9.36
CA GLU A 95 20.17 18.70 -9.99
C GLU A 95 20.88 17.60 -10.77
N LEU A 96 20.92 17.69 -12.11
CA LEU A 96 21.43 16.64 -12.97
C LEU A 96 22.88 16.26 -12.65
N ALA A 97 23.75 17.25 -12.40
CA ALA A 97 25.16 17.01 -12.05
C ALA A 97 25.31 16.25 -10.72
N LEU A 98 24.47 16.55 -9.72
CA LEU A 98 24.43 15.82 -8.45
C LEU A 98 23.94 14.39 -8.67
N LYS A 99 22.87 14.21 -9.45
CA LYS A 99 22.35 12.88 -9.79
C LYS A 99 23.39 12.03 -10.51
N HIS A 100 24.09 12.55 -11.50
CA HIS A 100 25.19 11.82 -12.16
C HIS A 100 26.26 11.37 -11.19
N LYS A 101 26.71 12.27 -10.29
CA LYS A 101 27.70 11.93 -9.27
C LYS A 101 27.21 10.79 -8.38
N VAL A 102 25.99 10.89 -7.86
CA VAL A 102 25.41 9.89 -6.95
C VAL A 102 25.16 8.56 -7.66
N LEU A 103 24.64 8.60 -8.90
CA LEU A 103 24.45 7.39 -9.71
C LEU A 103 25.78 6.67 -9.99
N ALA A 104 26.86 7.40 -10.25
CA ALA A 104 28.19 6.79 -10.41
C ALA A 104 28.70 6.15 -9.11
N GLU A 105 28.45 6.74 -7.94
CA GLU A 105 28.77 6.16 -6.64
C GLU A 105 27.94 4.89 -6.38
N ILE A 106 26.64 4.91 -6.71
CA ILE A 106 25.73 3.77 -6.63
C ILE A 106 26.23 2.61 -7.51
N GLU A 107 26.50 2.89 -8.79
CA GLU A 107 26.97 1.88 -9.74
C GLU A 107 28.28 1.21 -9.31
N ALA A 108 29.15 1.95 -8.64
CA ALA A 108 30.44 1.43 -8.19
C ALA A 108 30.32 0.39 -7.06
N ALA A 109 29.24 0.41 -6.29
CA ALA A 109 29.09 -0.41 -5.09
C ALA A 109 27.90 -1.37 -5.14
N ALA A 110 26.89 -1.06 -5.92
CA ALA A 110 25.66 -1.85 -6.00
C ALA A 110 25.88 -3.24 -6.66
N PRO A 111 25.14 -4.27 -6.20
CA PRO A 111 25.14 -5.56 -6.88
C PRO A 111 24.79 -5.42 -8.37
N GLN A 112 25.37 -6.25 -9.23
CA GLN A 112 25.12 -6.19 -10.68
C GLN A 112 23.65 -6.45 -11.06
N SER A 113 22.94 -7.20 -10.24
CA SER A 113 21.50 -7.51 -10.42
C SER A 113 20.57 -6.44 -9.87
N ALA A 114 21.08 -5.43 -9.14
CA ALA A 114 20.25 -4.40 -8.53
C ALA A 114 19.66 -3.46 -9.59
N ILE A 115 18.37 -3.13 -9.43
CA ILE A 115 17.70 -2.08 -10.20
C ILE A 115 18.00 -0.74 -9.54
N ILE A 116 18.40 0.24 -10.33
CA ILE A 116 18.65 1.61 -9.91
C ILE A 116 17.52 2.49 -10.44
N ALA A 117 16.71 3.02 -9.55
CA ALA A 117 15.56 3.85 -9.87
C ALA A 117 15.77 5.28 -9.36
N SER A 118 15.48 6.27 -10.19
CA SER A 118 15.49 7.68 -9.78
C SER A 118 14.07 8.19 -9.56
N SER A 119 13.90 9.02 -8.51
CA SER A 119 12.64 9.72 -8.21
C SER A 119 12.50 11.04 -8.96
N THR A 120 13.33 11.31 -9.98
CA THR A 120 13.26 12.57 -10.72
C THR A 120 11.88 12.83 -11.28
N SER A 121 11.42 14.06 -11.18
CA SER A 121 10.15 14.52 -11.75
C SER A 121 10.30 15.02 -13.19
N GLY A 122 11.50 15.49 -13.58
CA GLY A 122 11.74 16.19 -14.83
C GLY A 122 12.66 15.50 -15.80
N PHE A 123 13.77 14.92 -15.35
CA PHE A 123 14.81 14.38 -16.21
C PHE A 123 14.41 13.06 -16.88
N LYS A 124 14.83 12.90 -18.15
CA LYS A 124 14.68 11.64 -18.85
C LYS A 124 15.70 10.61 -18.37
N PRO A 125 15.34 9.31 -18.39
CA PRO A 125 16.31 8.25 -18.11
C PRO A 125 17.60 8.36 -18.94
N SER A 126 17.52 8.72 -20.22
CA SER A 126 18.69 8.90 -21.08
C SER A 126 19.64 10.03 -20.61
N GLU A 127 19.08 11.09 -19.99
CA GLU A 127 19.88 12.17 -19.40
C GLU A 127 20.58 11.69 -18.12
N LEU A 128 19.89 10.92 -17.27
CA LEU A 128 20.48 10.32 -16.06
C LEU A 128 21.56 9.29 -16.37
N GLN A 129 21.45 8.62 -17.51
CA GLN A 129 22.36 7.56 -17.94
C GLN A 129 23.63 8.12 -18.62
N ASP A 130 23.71 9.43 -18.87
CA ASP A 130 24.89 10.02 -19.51
C ASP A 130 26.13 9.82 -18.62
N GLY A 131 27.15 9.16 -19.18
CA GLY A 131 28.36 8.76 -18.47
C GLY A 131 28.22 7.53 -17.54
N ALA A 132 27.06 6.90 -17.45
CA ALA A 132 26.85 5.67 -16.68
C ALA A 132 27.61 4.48 -17.31
N LYS A 133 28.10 3.56 -16.46
CA LYS A 133 28.78 2.33 -16.89
C LYS A 133 27.81 1.22 -17.29
N ASN A 134 26.67 1.16 -16.62
CA ASN A 134 25.64 0.14 -16.82
C ASN A 134 24.26 0.82 -16.97
N PRO A 135 24.06 1.61 -18.04
CA PRO A 135 22.83 2.38 -18.25
C PRO A 135 21.57 1.50 -18.30
N GLU A 136 21.72 0.21 -18.64
CA GLU A 136 20.63 -0.76 -18.73
C GLU A 136 19.97 -1.07 -17.37
N ARG A 137 20.57 -0.66 -16.25
CA ARG A 137 20.03 -0.85 -14.89
C ARG A 137 19.37 0.40 -14.32
N ILE A 138 19.53 1.55 -14.99
CA ILE A 138 19.06 2.85 -14.51
C ILE A 138 17.74 3.20 -15.20
N LEU A 139 16.69 3.41 -14.43
CA LEU A 139 15.39 3.85 -14.91
C LEU A 139 14.80 4.92 -13.97
N VAL A 140 13.69 5.51 -14.36
CA VAL A 140 12.92 6.39 -13.49
C VAL A 140 11.76 5.62 -12.90
N ALA A 141 11.60 5.73 -11.57
CA ALA A 141 10.40 5.34 -10.83
C ALA A 141 9.90 6.59 -10.07
N HIS A 142 9.08 7.38 -10.75
CA HIS A 142 8.59 8.66 -10.28
C HIS A 142 7.32 8.47 -9.44
N PRO A 143 7.36 8.71 -8.11
CA PRO A 143 6.22 8.53 -7.21
C PRO A 143 5.45 9.84 -7.06
N PHE A 144 4.29 9.76 -6.39
CA PHE A 144 3.53 10.92 -5.96
C PHE A 144 3.47 11.02 -4.44
N ASN A 145 3.65 12.23 -3.91
CA ASN A 145 3.61 12.48 -2.46
C ASN A 145 2.15 12.55 -1.94
N PRO A 146 1.79 11.82 -0.87
CA PRO A 146 2.64 10.97 -0.03
C PRO A 146 2.86 9.56 -0.63
N VAL A 147 4.13 9.18 -0.79
CA VAL A 147 4.54 7.93 -1.46
C VAL A 147 3.97 6.70 -0.76
N TYR A 148 3.81 6.73 0.56
CA TYR A 148 3.26 5.63 1.35
C TYR A 148 1.73 5.45 1.23
N LEU A 149 1.00 6.37 0.57
CA LEU A 149 -0.45 6.27 0.34
C LEU A 149 -0.82 6.22 -1.13
N LEU A 150 -0.27 7.13 -1.95
CA LEU A 150 -0.64 7.19 -3.36
C LEU A 150 -0.02 6.01 -4.13
N PRO A 151 -0.84 5.25 -4.85
CA PRO A 151 -0.34 4.04 -5.50
C PRO A 151 0.40 4.32 -6.82
N LEU A 152 0.20 5.48 -7.47
CA LEU A 152 0.80 5.74 -8.77
C LEU A 152 2.32 5.84 -8.67
N VAL A 153 3.01 5.16 -9.58
CA VAL A 153 4.43 5.34 -9.88
C VAL A 153 4.64 5.29 -11.39
N GLU A 154 5.21 6.34 -11.97
CA GLU A 154 5.55 6.36 -13.39
C GLU A 154 6.88 5.66 -13.60
N VAL A 155 6.87 4.61 -14.41
CA VAL A 155 8.08 3.86 -14.79
C VAL A 155 8.50 4.30 -16.17
N VAL A 156 9.65 4.97 -16.26
CA VAL A 156 10.20 5.46 -17.52
C VAL A 156 11.54 4.80 -17.77
N ALA A 157 11.66 4.15 -18.92
CA ALA A 157 12.86 3.48 -19.36
C ALA A 157 13.36 4.09 -20.66
N SER A 158 14.68 4.26 -20.79
CA SER A 158 15.32 4.58 -22.07
C SER A 158 15.44 3.32 -22.94
N PRO A 159 15.80 3.45 -24.23
CA PRO A 159 16.11 2.29 -25.06
C PRO A 159 17.27 1.41 -24.57
N ALA A 160 18.09 1.88 -23.64
CA ALA A 160 19.17 1.09 -23.05
C ALA A 160 18.65 0.03 -22.05
N VAL A 161 17.48 0.27 -21.42
CA VAL A 161 16.87 -0.64 -20.45
C VAL A 161 16.09 -1.72 -21.18
N SER A 162 16.34 -2.99 -20.85
CA SER A 162 15.60 -4.11 -21.44
C SER A 162 14.14 -4.14 -20.98
N ILE A 163 13.29 -4.79 -21.78
CA ILE A 163 11.90 -5.04 -21.39
C ILE A 163 11.84 -5.83 -20.08
N ASP A 164 12.69 -6.84 -19.94
CA ASP A 164 12.74 -7.69 -18.75
C ASP A 164 13.11 -6.90 -17.48
N THR A 165 14.11 -6.01 -17.56
CA THR A 165 14.51 -5.12 -16.46
C THR A 165 13.37 -4.18 -16.05
N ARG A 166 12.70 -3.58 -17.03
CA ARG A 166 11.53 -2.71 -16.79
C ARG A 166 10.39 -3.47 -16.15
N ASP A 167 10.09 -4.68 -16.62
CA ASP A 167 8.99 -5.49 -16.11
C ASP A 167 9.30 -6.00 -14.71
N GLN A 168 10.55 -6.40 -14.41
CA GLN A 168 11.00 -6.68 -13.05
C GLN A 168 10.82 -5.47 -12.10
N ALA A 169 11.14 -4.25 -12.58
CA ALA A 169 10.89 -3.04 -11.80
C ALA A 169 9.40 -2.86 -11.51
N CYS A 170 8.53 -3.10 -12.49
CA CYS A 170 7.09 -3.06 -12.29
C CYS A 170 6.61 -4.09 -11.26
N ASP A 171 7.14 -5.30 -11.29
CA ASP A 171 6.79 -6.36 -10.35
C ASP A 171 7.20 -6.01 -8.91
N VAL A 172 8.40 -5.48 -8.71
CA VAL A 172 8.85 -4.99 -7.40
C VAL A 172 7.90 -3.90 -6.88
N LEU A 173 7.60 -2.90 -7.68
CA LEU A 173 6.70 -1.80 -7.29
C LEU A 173 5.28 -2.29 -6.98
N ALA A 174 4.79 -3.25 -7.77
CA ALA A 174 3.48 -3.84 -7.54
C ALA A 174 3.45 -4.71 -6.27
N SER A 175 4.56 -5.37 -5.90
CA SER A 175 4.65 -6.18 -4.67
C SER A 175 4.50 -5.33 -3.40
N ILE A 176 4.89 -4.07 -3.45
CA ILE A 176 4.72 -3.10 -2.36
C ILE A 176 3.45 -2.24 -2.51
N GLY A 177 2.43 -2.73 -3.22
CA GLY A 177 1.12 -2.10 -3.33
C GLY A 177 1.07 -0.84 -4.21
N MET A 178 2.03 -0.67 -5.13
CA MET A 178 2.00 0.44 -6.09
C MET A 178 1.40 0.03 -7.44
N LYS A 179 1.00 1.03 -8.22
CA LYS A 179 0.50 0.89 -9.60
C LYS A 179 1.51 1.46 -10.58
N PRO A 180 2.40 0.64 -11.15
CA PRO A 180 3.31 1.08 -12.19
C PRO A 180 2.54 1.55 -13.43
N LEU A 181 2.84 2.76 -13.90
CA LEU A 181 2.40 3.32 -15.16
C LEU A 181 3.61 3.39 -16.09
N VAL A 182 3.73 2.46 -17.01
CA VAL A 182 4.84 2.45 -17.98
C VAL A 182 4.65 3.57 -18.99
N VAL A 183 5.56 4.53 -18.98
CA VAL A 183 5.62 5.61 -19.99
C VAL A 183 6.27 5.06 -21.25
N ARG A 184 5.54 5.06 -22.38
CA ARG A 184 5.96 4.37 -23.62
C ARG A 184 7.20 4.96 -24.28
N LYS A 185 7.47 6.24 -24.05
CA LYS A 185 8.63 6.97 -24.53
C LYS A 185 9.02 7.99 -23.47
N GLU A 186 10.32 8.12 -23.23
CA GLU A 186 10.81 9.17 -22.35
C GLU A 186 10.45 10.57 -22.89
N ILE A 187 9.94 11.39 -22.01
CA ILE A 187 9.59 12.79 -22.24
C ILE A 187 9.93 13.60 -20.98
N ASP A 188 10.17 14.89 -21.15
CA ASP A 188 10.38 15.79 -20.03
C ASP A 188 9.13 15.83 -19.14
N ALA A 189 9.29 15.80 -17.81
CA ALA A 189 8.24 15.83 -16.79
C ALA A 189 7.18 14.71 -16.90
N HIS A 190 7.50 13.63 -17.58
CA HIS A 190 6.68 12.42 -17.73
C HIS A 190 5.22 12.72 -18.10
N ILE A 191 4.23 11.95 -17.65
CA ILE A 191 2.81 12.16 -17.99
C ILE A 191 2.09 13.01 -16.94
N ALA A 192 2.17 12.59 -15.69
CA ALA A 192 1.31 13.17 -14.65
C ALA A 192 1.79 14.55 -14.21
N ASP A 193 3.11 14.76 -14.05
CA ASP A 193 3.65 16.09 -13.75
C ASP A 193 3.40 17.08 -14.90
N ARG A 194 3.50 16.62 -16.13
CA ARG A 194 3.20 17.47 -17.28
C ARG A 194 1.74 17.94 -17.31
N LEU A 195 0.81 17.07 -16.90
CA LEU A 195 -0.61 17.45 -16.76
C LEU A 195 -0.82 18.39 -15.57
N MET A 196 -0.18 18.10 -14.45
CA MET A 196 -0.27 18.92 -13.24
C MET A 196 0.34 20.32 -13.47
N GLU A 197 1.47 20.41 -14.15
CA GLU A 197 2.11 21.67 -14.50
C GLU A 197 1.22 22.54 -15.41
N SER A 198 0.48 21.94 -16.34
CA SER A 198 -0.46 22.68 -17.18
C SER A 198 -1.54 23.37 -16.33
N VAL A 199 -2.08 22.70 -15.33
CA VAL A 199 -3.06 23.29 -14.40
C VAL A 199 -2.40 24.37 -13.55
N TRP A 200 -1.18 24.14 -13.08
CA TRP A 200 -0.46 25.11 -12.23
C TRP A 200 -0.11 26.40 -13.00
N ARG A 201 0.39 26.29 -14.24
CA ARG A 201 0.67 27.45 -15.10
C ARG A 201 -0.58 28.31 -15.30
N GLU A 202 -1.72 27.71 -15.59
CA GLU A 202 -2.97 28.43 -15.76
C GLU A 202 -3.42 29.09 -14.44
N ALA A 203 -3.27 28.39 -13.31
CA ALA A 203 -3.56 28.92 -11.98
C ALA A 203 -2.73 30.18 -11.65
N LEU A 204 -1.44 30.19 -11.99
CA LEU A 204 -0.59 31.36 -11.81
C LEU A 204 -1.07 32.57 -12.59
N TRP A 205 -1.53 32.39 -13.83
CA TRP A 205 -2.11 33.47 -14.62
C TRP A 205 -3.42 34.01 -14.05
N LEU A 206 -4.30 33.13 -13.56
CA LEU A 206 -5.55 33.56 -12.92
C LEU A 206 -5.29 34.42 -11.68
N VAL A 207 -4.27 34.09 -10.90
CA VAL A 207 -3.85 34.92 -9.72
C VAL A 207 -3.19 36.22 -10.17
N ASN A 208 -2.28 36.15 -11.17
CA ASN A 208 -1.56 37.31 -11.67
C ASN A 208 -2.49 38.38 -12.25
N ASP A 209 -3.50 37.94 -12.98
CA ASP A 209 -4.46 38.80 -13.68
C ASP A 209 -5.64 39.22 -12.78
N ASP A 210 -5.59 38.94 -11.47
CA ASP A 210 -6.68 39.23 -10.50
C ASP A 210 -8.05 38.63 -10.84
N ILE A 211 -8.06 37.50 -11.57
CA ILE A 211 -9.28 36.80 -11.93
C ILE A 211 -9.78 35.96 -10.75
N ALA A 212 -8.88 35.31 -10.03
CA ALA A 212 -9.20 34.49 -8.87
C ALA A 212 -8.06 34.50 -7.85
N SER A 213 -8.38 34.32 -6.59
CA SER A 213 -7.41 34.04 -5.53
C SER A 213 -6.96 32.56 -5.58
N ALA A 214 -5.81 32.25 -5.00
CA ALA A 214 -5.36 30.88 -4.84
C ALA A 214 -6.41 30.00 -4.15
N GLY A 215 -7.14 30.54 -3.16
CA GLY A 215 -8.22 29.84 -2.47
C GLY A 215 -9.41 29.50 -3.35
N GLU A 216 -9.82 30.40 -4.24
CA GLU A 216 -10.94 30.17 -5.18
C GLU A 216 -10.55 29.13 -6.25
N ILE A 217 -9.30 29.13 -6.68
CA ILE A 217 -8.75 28.11 -7.60
C ILE A 217 -8.76 26.73 -6.94
N ASP A 218 -8.29 26.62 -5.69
CA ASP A 218 -8.36 25.39 -4.91
C ASP A 218 -9.81 24.90 -4.75
N ASP A 219 -10.76 25.80 -4.52
CA ASP A 219 -12.17 25.46 -4.37
C ASP A 219 -12.78 24.96 -5.70
N ALA A 220 -12.41 25.57 -6.83
CA ALA A 220 -12.87 25.11 -8.15
C ALA A 220 -12.40 23.67 -8.44
N ILE A 221 -11.17 23.31 -8.04
CA ILE A 221 -10.64 21.95 -8.15
C ILE A 221 -11.33 21.03 -7.15
N ARG A 222 -11.33 21.39 -5.87
CA ARG A 222 -11.74 20.55 -4.74
C ARG A 222 -13.23 20.21 -4.75
N TYR A 223 -14.06 21.16 -5.10
CA TYR A 223 -15.53 20.98 -5.15
C TYR A 223 -16.07 20.71 -6.56
N GLY A 224 -15.21 20.79 -7.57
CA GLY A 224 -15.59 20.63 -8.98
C GLY A 224 -14.99 19.40 -9.64
N PHE A 225 -14.12 19.64 -10.61
CA PHE A 225 -13.61 18.59 -11.48
C PHE A 225 -12.64 17.63 -10.80
N GLY A 226 -11.97 18.02 -9.70
CA GLY A 226 -11.09 17.16 -8.93
C GLY A 226 -11.78 15.92 -8.38
N LEU A 227 -13.05 16.05 -7.90
CA LEU A 227 -13.85 14.91 -7.45
C LEU A 227 -14.14 13.90 -8.57
N ARG A 228 -14.30 14.36 -9.81
CA ARG A 228 -14.49 13.47 -10.97
C ARG A 228 -13.19 12.81 -11.36
N TRP A 229 -12.08 13.56 -11.36
CA TRP A 229 -10.77 13.05 -11.74
C TRP A 229 -10.23 12.05 -10.74
N ALA A 230 -10.54 12.18 -9.46
CA ALA A 230 -10.14 11.21 -8.44
C ALA A 230 -10.66 9.79 -8.71
N GLN A 231 -11.79 9.64 -9.42
CA GLN A 231 -12.41 8.35 -9.70
C GLN A 231 -12.30 7.90 -11.16
N MET A 232 -12.27 8.82 -12.14
CA MET A 232 -12.38 8.48 -13.57
C MET A 232 -11.20 9.01 -14.39
N GLY A 233 -10.47 10.00 -13.90
CA GLY A 233 -9.50 10.73 -14.72
C GLY A 233 -10.19 11.64 -15.76
N LEU A 234 -9.39 12.14 -16.72
CA LEU A 234 -9.82 13.15 -17.69
C LEU A 234 -10.71 12.57 -18.80
N PHE A 235 -10.19 11.58 -19.53
CA PHE A 235 -10.87 11.08 -20.73
C PHE A 235 -12.16 10.33 -20.43
N GLU A 236 -12.22 9.58 -19.35
CA GLU A 236 -13.43 8.87 -18.93
C GLU A 236 -14.53 9.88 -18.51
N THR A 237 -14.15 10.94 -17.81
CA THR A 237 -15.08 12.05 -17.49
C THR A 237 -15.68 12.65 -18.76
N PHE A 238 -14.89 12.90 -19.80
CA PHE A 238 -15.36 13.46 -21.05
C PHE A 238 -16.14 12.46 -21.92
N ARG A 239 -15.81 11.18 -21.84
CA ARG A 239 -16.62 10.12 -22.47
C ARG A 239 -18.04 10.12 -21.94
N LEU A 240 -18.23 10.24 -20.63
CA LEU A 240 -19.57 10.35 -20.01
C LEU A 240 -20.28 11.63 -20.43
N ALA A 241 -19.58 12.75 -20.53
CA ALA A 241 -20.15 14.01 -20.98
C ALA A 241 -20.64 13.96 -22.44
N GLY A 242 -20.13 13.04 -23.26
CA GLY A 242 -20.62 12.76 -24.61
C GLY A 242 -21.92 11.96 -24.68
N GLY A 243 -22.49 11.53 -23.53
CA GLY A 243 -23.68 10.70 -23.44
C GLY A 243 -23.54 9.35 -24.15
N GLU A 244 -24.63 8.80 -24.65
CA GLU A 244 -24.65 7.50 -25.37
C GLU A 244 -23.72 7.46 -26.60
N ALA A 245 -23.47 8.61 -27.23
CA ALA A 245 -22.56 8.72 -28.38
C ALA A 245 -21.07 8.82 -27.97
N GLY A 246 -20.77 8.91 -26.68
CA GLY A 246 -19.46 8.76 -26.08
C GLY A 246 -18.42 9.81 -26.51
N MET A 247 -17.14 9.41 -26.41
CA MET A 247 -16.00 10.30 -26.67
C MET A 247 -15.98 10.92 -28.08
N ALA A 248 -16.40 10.17 -29.10
CA ALA A 248 -16.42 10.69 -30.47
C ALA A 248 -17.38 11.87 -30.63
N HIS A 249 -18.53 11.82 -29.96
CA HIS A 249 -19.48 12.92 -29.92
C HIS A 249 -18.91 14.12 -29.15
N PHE A 250 -18.36 13.88 -27.96
CA PHE A 250 -17.75 14.92 -27.15
C PHE A 250 -16.67 15.69 -27.92
N ILE A 251 -15.74 14.97 -28.57
CA ILE A 251 -14.66 15.60 -29.35
C ILE A 251 -15.21 16.42 -30.51
N ARG A 252 -16.22 15.94 -31.24
CA ARG A 252 -16.80 16.68 -32.37
C ARG A 252 -17.52 17.95 -31.92
N GLN A 253 -18.19 17.89 -30.77
CA GLN A 253 -18.97 19.00 -30.23
C GLN A 253 -18.10 20.06 -29.56
N PHE A 254 -17.16 19.64 -28.70
CA PHE A 254 -16.35 20.53 -27.87
C PHE A 254 -14.92 20.74 -28.35
N GLY A 255 -14.38 19.83 -29.20
CA GLY A 255 -13.03 19.93 -29.74
C GLY A 255 -12.75 21.27 -30.44
N PRO A 256 -13.65 21.83 -31.23
CA PRO A 256 -13.45 23.16 -31.86
C PRO A 256 -13.17 24.28 -30.87
N ALA A 257 -13.73 24.19 -29.64
CA ALA A 257 -13.53 25.19 -28.60
C ALA A 257 -12.07 25.23 -28.07
N LEU A 258 -11.29 24.15 -28.25
CA LEU A 258 -9.88 24.11 -27.90
C LEU A 258 -9.00 25.05 -28.75
N GLN A 259 -9.52 25.54 -29.87
CA GLN A 259 -8.84 26.56 -30.69
C GLN A 259 -9.06 27.99 -30.16
N TRP A 260 -9.96 28.16 -29.18
CA TRP A 260 -10.20 29.45 -28.56
C TRP A 260 -9.13 29.77 -27.53
N PRO A 261 -8.72 31.03 -27.38
CA PRO A 261 -7.65 31.42 -26.48
C PRO A 261 -8.15 31.52 -25.02
N TRP A 262 -8.70 30.42 -24.51
CA TRP A 262 -9.23 30.39 -23.13
C TRP A 262 -8.12 30.17 -22.08
N SER A 263 -6.93 29.72 -22.51
CA SER A 263 -5.83 29.45 -21.59
C SER A 263 -4.51 29.99 -22.10
N LYS A 264 -3.55 30.18 -21.18
CA LYS A 264 -2.19 30.66 -21.46
C LYS A 264 -1.14 29.55 -21.24
N LEU A 265 -1.43 28.31 -21.57
CA LEU A 265 -0.62 27.11 -21.24
C LEU A 265 0.84 27.14 -21.69
N THR A 266 1.18 27.93 -22.70
CA THR A 266 2.57 28.05 -23.22
C THR A 266 3.37 29.16 -22.57
N ASP A 267 2.74 29.95 -21.70
CA ASP A 267 3.34 31.13 -21.08
C ASP A 267 3.24 31.03 -19.54
N VAL A 268 4.13 31.72 -18.82
CA VAL A 268 4.16 31.75 -17.36
C VAL A 268 4.37 33.20 -16.94
N PRO A 269 3.61 33.73 -15.97
CA PRO A 269 3.85 35.09 -15.46
C PRO A 269 5.25 35.14 -14.80
N GLU A 270 5.89 36.30 -14.92
CA GLU A 270 7.13 36.56 -14.19
C GLU A 270 6.87 36.43 -12.67
N LEU A 271 7.64 35.61 -11.98
CA LEU A 271 7.54 35.40 -10.54
C LEU A 271 8.17 36.58 -9.79
N THR A 272 7.53 37.74 -9.88
CA THR A 272 7.97 38.92 -9.14
C THR A 272 7.76 38.72 -7.63
N ASP A 273 8.55 39.48 -6.82
CA ASP A 273 8.33 39.51 -5.36
C ASP A 273 6.92 39.92 -4.96
N GLU A 274 6.24 40.70 -5.77
CA GLU A 274 4.86 41.11 -5.56
C GLU A 274 3.89 39.93 -5.76
N LEU A 275 4.03 39.17 -6.86
CA LEU A 275 3.20 38.00 -7.12
C LEU A 275 3.43 36.91 -6.08
N VAL A 276 4.70 36.65 -5.71
CA VAL A 276 5.05 35.67 -4.66
C VAL A 276 4.41 36.06 -3.33
N ARG A 277 4.55 37.33 -2.90
CA ARG A 277 3.91 37.82 -1.66
C ARG A 277 2.39 37.67 -1.71
N LYS A 278 1.77 38.04 -2.80
CA LYS A 278 0.32 37.91 -2.99
C LYS A 278 -0.16 36.47 -2.80
N ILE A 279 0.53 35.49 -3.39
CA ILE A 279 0.20 34.06 -3.25
C ILE A 279 0.42 33.59 -1.80
N VAL A 280 1.54 33.97 -1.19
CA VAL A 280 1.86 33.63 0.21
C VAL A 280 0.78 34.16 1.16
N ASP A 281 0.44 35.47 1.06
CA ASP A 281 -0.57 36.08 1.92
C ASP A 281 -1.94 35.41 1.78
N GLN A 282 -2.33 35.03 0.56
CA GLN A 282 -3.58 34.31 0.30
C GLN A 282 -3.56 32.90 0.88
N SER A 283 -2.43 32.20 0.78
CA SER A 283 -2.24 30.87 1.36
C SER A 283 -2.28 30.90 2.89
N GLU A 284 -1.58 31.87 3.51
CA GLU A 284 -1.59 32.08 4.95
C GLU A 284 -2.98 32.47 5.49
N ALA A 285 -3.69 33.34 4.80
CA ALA A 285 -5.06 33.69 5.17
C ALA A 285 -6.00 32.49 5.21
N ARG A 286 -5.74 31.47 4.38
CA ARG A 286 -6.56 30.25 4.30
C ARG A 286 -6.14 29.18 5.33
N SER A 287 -4.86 28.95 5.52
CA SER A 287 -4.34 27.80 6.26
C SER A 287 -3.32 28.17 7.37
N GLY A 288 -2.97 29.44 7.52
CA GLY A 288 -1.90 29.91 8.42
C GLY A 288 -2.14 29.64 9.92
N GLY A 289 -3.35 29.26 10.31
CA GLY A 289 -3.66 28.81 11.68
C GLY A 289 -3.37 27.33 11.93
N VAL A 290 -2.99 26.55 10.91
CA VAL A 290 -2.77 25.11 10.98
C VAL A 290 -1.33 24.79 10.62
N SER A 291 -0.64 24.03 11.46
CA SER A 291 0.74 23.64 11.16
C SER A 291 0.81 22.70 9.94
N VAL A 292 1.94 22.70 9.23
CA VAL A 292 2.18 21.79 8.10
C VAL A 292 1.97 20.32 8.52
N ARG A 293 2.43 19.93 9.72
CA ARG A 293 2.22 18.58 10.27
C ARG A 293 0.75 18.22 10.44
N GLU A 294 -0.07 19.16 10.88
CA GLU A 294 -1.50 18.91 11.01
C GLU A 294 -2.18 18.86 9.65
N LEU A 295 -1.76 19.67 8.68
CA LEU A 295 -2.23 19.59 7.30
C LEU A 295 -1.89 18.25 6.65
N GLU A 296 -0.69 17.71 6.91
CA GLU A 296 -0.29 16.36 6.45
C GLU A 296 -1.21 15.28 7.03
N ARG A 297 -1.51 15.31 8.33
CA ARG A 297 -2.42 14.36 8.98
C ARG A 297 -3.85 14.46 8.44
N ILE A 298 -4.34 15.68 8.19
CA ILE A 298 -5.65 15.91 7.57
C ILE A 298 -5.67 15.32 6.16
N ARG A 299 -4.65 15.59 5.34
CA ARG A 299 -4.48 15.04 4.00
C ARG A 299 -4.52 13.53 4.02
N ASP A 300 -3.72 12.89 4.88
CA ASP A 300 -3.60 11.43 4.95
C ASP A 300 -4.93 10.78 5.35
N ARG A 301 -5.60 11.30 6.37
CA ARG A 301 -6.94 10.82 6.76
C ARG A 301 -7.96 10.94 5.62
N ASN A 302 -7.95 12.05 4.91
CA ASN A 302 -8.85 12.27 3.78
C ASN A 302 -8.52 11.32 2.61
N LEU A 303 -7.23 11.13 2.30
CA LEU A 303 -6.80 10.17 1.27
C LEU A 303 -7.20 8.74 1.62
N VAL A 304 -7.01 8.31 2.86
CA VAL A 304 -7.48 6.99 3.33
C VAL A 304 -8.98 6.85 3.12
N GLY A 305 -9.78 7.86 3.50
CA GLY A 305 -11.23 7.83 3.31
C GLY A 305 -11.64 7.70 1.83
N ILE A 306 -11.02 8.50 0.95
CA ILE A 306 -11.28 8.45 -0.51
C ILE A 306 -10.87 7.09 -1.09
N LEU A 307 -9.67 6.62 -0.78
CA LEU A 307 -9.13 5.37 -1.29
C LEU A 307 -9.94 4.16 -0.82
N ARG A 308 -10.38 4.12 0.44
CA ARG A 308 -11.29 3.08 0.95
C ARG A 308 -12.65 3.10 0.27
N SER A 309 -13.24 4.28 0.03
CA SER A 309 -14.49 4.38 -0.71
C SER A 309 -14.37 3.85 -2.16
N LEU A 310 -13.24 4.10 -2.81
CA LEU A 310 -12.93 3.53 -4.12
C LEU A 310 -12.68 2.01 -4.06
N LYS A 311 -12.08 1.53 -2.96
CA LYS A 311 -11.83 0.11 -2.70
C LYS A 311 -13.13 -0.69 -2.61
N GLU A 312 -14.14 -0.18 -1.88
CA GLU A 312 -15.48 -0.78 -1.78
C GLU A 312 -16.16 -0.97 -3.16
N ARG A 313 -15.80 -0.15 -4.14
CA ARG A 313 -16.32 -0.17 -5.51
C ARG A 313 -15.46 -0.95 -6.49
N ASP A 314 -14.33 -1.48 -6.06
CA ASP A 314 -13.30 -2.11 -6.91
C ASP A 314 -12.94 -1.25 -8.14
N TRP A 315 -12.76 0.07 -7.93
CA TRP A 315 -12.60 1.04 -9.00
C TRP A 315 -11.36 1.92 -8.82
N GLY A 316 -10.66 2.22 -9.94
CA GLY A 316 -9.51 3.13 -9.97
C GLY A 316 -8.42 2.74 -8.98
N ALA A 317 -8.01 3.67 -8.10
CA ALA A 317 -7.02 3.40 -7.06
C ALA A 317 -7.50 2.34 -6.04
N GLY A 318 -8.82 2.19 -5.86
CA GLY A 318 -9.39 1.16 -4.99
C GLY A 318 -9.16 -0.26 -5.50
N ALA A 319 -9.23 -0.48 -6.81
CA ALA A 319 -8.90 -1.78 -7.41
C ALA A 319 -7.42 -2.17 -7.19
N VAL A 320 -6.51 -1.19 -7.11
CA VAL A 320 -5.10 -1.46 -6.77
C VAL A 320 -4.97 -1.97 -5.34
N LEU A 321 -5.72 -1.39 -4.40
CA LEU A 321 -5.74 -1.84 -3.01
C LEU A 321 -6.31 -3.26 -2.87
N ASN A 322 -7.39 -3.57 -3.58
CA ASN A 322 -7.96 -4.93 -3.60
C ASN A 322 -6.99 -5.96 -4.20
N GLU A 323 -6.26 -5.57 -5.25
CA GLU A 323 -5.23 -6.44 -5.82
C GLU A 323 -4.08 -6.65 -4.84
N HIS A 324 -3.71 -5.61 -4.10
CA HIS A 324 -2.68 -5.70 -3.08
C HIS A 324 -3.12 -6.61 -1.92
N ASP A 325 -4.36 -6.47 -1.41
CA ASP A 325 -4.90 -7.40 -0.40
C ASP A 325 -4.87 -8.85 -0.91
N ARG A 326 -5.25 -9.10 -2.17
CA ARG A 326 -5.16 -10.45 -2.76
C ARG A 326 -3.73 -11.00 -2.78
N ARG A 327 -2.74 -10.14 -3.00
CA ARG A 327 -1.33 -10.55 -2.93
C ARG A 327 -0.87 -10.83 -1.52
N LEU A 328 -1.28 -10.02 -0.55
CA LEU A 328 -0.99 -10.25 0.88
C LEU A 328 -1.69 -11.52 1.40
N ALA A 329 -2.86 -11.84 0.85
CA ALA A 329 -3.58 -13.08 1.17
C ALA A 329 -2.99 -14.32 0.49
N ALA A 330 -2.21 -14.15 -0.60
CA ALA A 330 -1.61 -15.28 -1.29
C ALA A 330 -0.62 -15.99 -0.35
N PRO A 331 -0.69 -17.33 -0.22
CA PRO A 331 0.26 -18.06 0.61
C PRO A 331 1.67 -17.83 0.05
N GLU A 332 2.61 -17.55 0.92
CA GLU A 332 4.02 -17.71 0.57
C GLU A 332 4.19 -19.12 -0.01
N SER A 333 4.88 -19.24 -1.15
CA SER A 333 5.06 -20.48 -1.90
C SER A 333 6.00 -21.46 -1.19
N GLY A 334 5.67 -21.77 0.06
CA GLY A 334 6.32 -22.75 0.92
C GLY A 334 5.32 -23.81 1.36
N GLU A 335 5.70 -25.06 1.38
CA GLU A 335 4.91 -26.12 2.04
C GLU A 335 4.78 -25.73 3.52
N VAL A 336 3.56 -25.42 3.97
CA VAL A 336 3.32 -25.12 5.39
C VAL A 336 3.68 -26.35 6.20
N VAL A 337 4.75 -26.25 6.97
CA VAL A 337 5.14 -27.29 7.93
C VAL A 337 4.14 -27.23 9.08
N VAL A 338 3.24 -28.18 9.15
CA VAL A 338 2.31 -28.34 10.26
C VAL A 338 3.03 -29.17 11.31
N GLU A 339 3.37 -28.57 12.44
CA GLU A 339 3.90 -29.29 13.58
C GLU A 339 2.76 -29.96 14.35
N ASP A 340 2.95 -31.25 14.68
CA ASP A 340 1.93 -32.05 15.39
C ASP A 340 1.78 -31.68 16.87
N SER A 341 2.64 -30.77 17.37
CA SER A 341 2.78 -30.46 18.79
C SER A 341 2.11 -29.16 19.23
N GLU A 342 1.75 -28.26 18.30
CA GLU A 342 1.24 -26.93 18.62
C GLU A 342 0.15 -26.46 17.63
N PRO A 343 -0.77 -25.56 18.06
CA PRO A 343 -1.69 -24.90 17.15
C PRO A 343 -0.93 -24.03 16.13
N LEU A 344 -1.44 -23.93 14.89
CA LEU A 344 -0.82 -23.12 13.85
C LEU A 344 -0.79 -21.63 14.23
N ARG A 345 0.38 -21.03 14.25
CA ARG A 345 0.55 -19.59 14.36
C ARG A 345 0.26 -18.92 13.03
N MET A 346 -0.71 -18.00 12.98
CA MET A 346 -1.25 -17.49 11.73
C MET A 346 -0.94 -16.02 11.46
N LEU A 347 -1.23 -15.13 12.41
CA LEU A 347 -1.05 -13.69 12.28
C LEU A 347 -0.20 -13.17 13.42
N GLU A 348 0.66 -12.20 13.11
CA GLU A 348 1.38 -11.38 14.08
C GLU A 348 1.06 -9.93 13.80
N LEU A 349 0.61 -9.18 14.81
CA LEU A 349 0.03 -7.86 14.65
C LEU A 349 0.47 -6.95 15.79
N THR A 350 0.38 -5.65 15.54
CA THR A 350 0.44 -4.63 16.60
C THR A 350 -0.90 -3.91 16.69
N VAL A 351 -1.41 -3.74 17.89
CA VAL A 351 -2.70 -3.07 18.13
C VAL A 351 -2.62 -1.60 17.74
N LEU A 352 -3.43 -1.20 16.76
CA LEU A 352 -3.41 0.14 16.20
C LEU A 352 -4.17 1.14 17.09
N PRO A 353 -3.79 2.43 17.10
CA PRO A 353 -4.53 3.47 17.81
C PRO A 353 -6.02 3.55 17.41
N ALA A 354 -6.35 3.26 16.15
CA ALA A 354 -7.70 3.23 15.63
C ALA A 354 -8.54 2.03 16.12
N TRP A 355 -7.91 1.09 16.83
CA TRP A 355 -8.58 -0.08 17.42
C TRP A 355 -9.01 0.15 18.86
N ILE A 356 -8.59 1.26 19.45
CA ILE A 356 -8.80 1.57 20.86
C ILE A 356 -10.11 2.35 21.06
N ASP A 357 -10.89 1.93 22.04
CA ASP A 357 -12.12 2.61 22.43
C ASP A 357 -11.87 3.72 23.49
N TYR A 358 -12.96 4.31 23.96
CA TYR A 358 -12.92 5.38 24.98
C TYR A 358 -12.40 4.91 26.35
N ASN A 359 -12.30 3.61 26.61
CA ASN A 359 -11.72 3.05 27.84
C ASN A 359 -10.20 2.87 27.72
N GLY A 360 -9.63 3.08 26.54
CA GLY A 360 -8.19 2.93 26.31
C GLY A 360 -7.75 1.52 25.92
N HIS A 361 -8.69 0.62 25.61
CA HIS A 361 -8.43 -0.77 25.25
C HIS A 361 -8.99 -1.13 23.88
N MET A 362 -8.49 -2.20 23.32
CA MET A 362 -8.92 -2.69 21.99
C MET A 362 -10.42 -3.02 22.00
N THR A 363 -11.16 -2.42 21.05
CA THR A 363 -12.62 -2.57 20.94
C THR A 363 -13.01 -4.01 20.62
N GLU A 364 -14.10 -4.51 21.19
CA GLU A 364 -14.61 -5.88 21.05
C GLU A 364 -14.62 -6.37 19.59
N PHE A 365 -15.17 -5.60 18.66
CA PHE A 365 -15.25 -6.03 17.25
C PHE A 365 -13.87 -6.19 16.57
N ARG A 366 -12.81 -5.58 17.10
CA ARG A 366 -11.45 -5.74 16.58
C ARG A 366 -10.85 -7.11 16.89
N TYR A 367 -11.17 -7.69 18.05
CA TYR A 367 -10.85 -9.10 18.32
C TYR A 367 -11.52 -10.01 17.29
N MET A 368 -12.80 -9.75 16.98
CA MET A 368 -13.53 -10.52 15.96
C MET A 368 -12.94 -10.32 14.58
N GLN A 369 -12.47 -9.12 14.24
CA GLN A 369 -11.77 -8.85 13.00
C GLN A 369 -10.48 -9.68 12.90
N VAL A 370 -9.63 -9.69 13.92
CA VAL A 370 -8.40 -10.49 13.92
C VAL A 370 -8.71 -11.98 13.73
N PHE A 371 -9.76 -12.50 14.35
CA PHE A 371 -10.17 -13.88 14.12
C PHE A 371 -10.70 -14.13 12.71
N SER A 372 -11.41 -13.17 12.12
CA SER A 372 -11.86 -13.24 10.71
C SER A 372 -10.67 -13.26 9.76
N ASP A 373 -9.72 -12.34 9.95
CA ASP A 373 -8.51 -12.25 9.14
C ASP A 373 -7.65 -13.54 9.26
N THR A 374 -7.61 -14.11 10.47
CA THR A 374 -6.97 -15.42 10.74
C THR A 374 -7.67 -16.54 9.98
N CYS A 375 -9.01 -16.53 9.95
CA CYS A 375 -9.81 -17.48 9.20
C CYS A 375 -9.53 -17.38 7.71
N ASP A 376 -9.53 -16.17 7.15
CA ASP A 376 -9.28 -15.96 5.72
C ASP A 376 -7.91 -16.50 5.31
N LYS A 377 -6.88 -16.26 6.13
CA LYS A 377 -5.54 -16.84 5.90
C LYS A 377 -5.55 -18.37 5.95
N LEU A 378 -6.29 -18.98 6.88
CA LEU A 378 -6.47 -20.43 6.95
C LEU A 378 -7.17 -20.95 5.70
N LEU A 379 -8.25 -20.32 5.27
CA LEU A 379 -9.05 -20.75 4.12
C LEU A 379 -8.25 -20.69 2.83
N VAL A 380 -7.44 -19.65 2.63
CA VAL A 380 -6.50 -19.54 1.50
C VAL A 380 -5.46 -20.66 1.57
N MET A 381 -4.89 -20.93 2.74
CA MET A 381 -3.89 -21.98 2.94
C MET A 381 -4.41 -23.38 2.60
N ILE A 382 -5.69 -23.66 2.86
CA ILE A 382 -6.30 -24.95 2.47
C ILE A 382 -6.79 -24.96 1.01
N GLY A 383 -6.71 -23.84 0.27
CA GLY A 383 -6.98 -23.77 -1.16
C GLY A 383 -8.25 -23.02 -1.57
N MET A 384 -8.83 -22.19 -0.69
CA MET A 384 -9.93 -21.29 -1.03
C MET A 384 -9.40 -19.98 -1.61
N ASP A 385 -8.85 -20.03 -2.80
CA ASP A 385 -8.40 -18.85 -3.55
C ASP A 385 -9.58 -18.14 -4.27
N ALA A 386 -9.26 -17.02 -4.94
CA ALA A 386 -10.25 -16.20 -5.64
C ALA A 386 -10.95 -16.98 -6.79
N ASP A 387 -10.23 -17.89 -7.47
CA ASP A 387 -10.79 -18.72 -8.54
C ASP A 387 -11.79 -19.75 -7.96
N TYR A 388 -11.42 -20.36 -6.84
CA TYR A 388 -12.30 -21.28 -6.13
C TYR A 388 -13.61 -20.60 -5.69
N VAL A 389 -13.51 -19.43 -5.05
CA VAL A 389 -14.68 -18.65 -4.58
C VAL A 389 -15.58 -18.26 -5.75
N THR A 390 -15.00 -17.86 -6.88
CA THR A 390 -15.74 -17.42 -8.06
C THR A 390 -16.48 -18.57 -8.73
N ASN A 391 -15.86 -19.75 -8.82
CA ASN A 391 -16.34 -20.85 -9.65
C ASN A 391 -16.98 -22.03 -8.87
N ARG A 392 -16.67 -22.18 -7.58
CA ARG A 392 -17.08 -23.33 -6.78
C ARG A 392 -17.94 -22.96 -5.58
N GLY A 393 -17.62 -21.89 -4.87
CA GLY A 393 -18.26 -21.49 -3.63
C GLY A 393 -17.24 -21.23 -2.52
N GLY A 394 -17.63 -21.44 -1.26
CA GLY A 394 -16.70 -21.16 -0.16
C GLY A 394 -17.20 -21.65 1.20
N TRP A 395 -16.37 -21.46 2.20
CA TRP A 395 -16.70 -21.72 3.58
C TRP A 395 -17.40 -20.51 4.21
N TYR A 396 -18.61 -20.70 4.70
CA TYR A 396 -19.41 -19.65 5.32
C TYR A 396 -19.57 -19.93 6.81
N THR A 397 -19.39 -18.92 7.62
CA THR A 397 -19.58 -18.99 9.05
C THR A 397 -21.03 -19.32 9.38
N ALA A 398 -21.26 -20.42 10.05
CA ALA A 398 -22.60 -20.85 10.50
C ALA A 398 -22.85 -20.49 11.96
N GLU A 399 -21.82 -20.59 12.80
CA GLU A 399 -21.92 -20.32 14.23
C GLU A 399 -20.55 -19.89 14.77
N THR A 400 -20.54 -18.92 15.70
CA THR A 400 -19.34 -18.52 16.43
C THR A 400 -19.66 -18.31 17.91
N HIS A 401 -18.66 -18.62 18.73
CA HIS A 401 -18.66 -18.28 20.15
C HIS A 401 -17.31 -17.66 20.52
N ALA A 402 -17.31 -16.41 20.93
CA ALA A 402 -16.11 -15.69 21.34
C ALA A 402 -16.09 -15.48 22.87
N THR A 403 -14.89 -15.48 23.43
CA THR A 403 -14.64 -15.17 24.84
C THR A 403 -13.50 -14.19 24.93
N PHE A 404 -13.73 -13.05 25.58
CA PHE A 404 -12.72 -12.03 25.85
C PHE A 404 -12.15 -12.30 27.24
N VAL A 405 -10.85 -12.45 27.35
CA VAL A 405 -10.18 -12.92 28.58
C VAL A 405 -9.43 -11.79 29.23
N ASP A 406 -8.73 -10.97 28.42
CA ASP A 406 -7.93 -9.86 28.91
C ASP A 406 -8.00 -8.66 27.99
N GLU A 407 -7.68 -7.49 28.52
CA GLU A 407 -7.70 -6.21 27.81
C GLU A 407 -6.37 -5.97 27.08
N VAL A 408 -6.43 -5.30 25.94
CA VAL A 408 -5.24 -5.02 25.12
C VAL A 408 -5.10 -3.53 24.88
N SER A 409 -3.93 -2.99 25.19
CA SER A 409 -3.60 -1.58 25.02
C SER A 409 -3.07 -1.28 23.61
N VAL A 410 -3.02 0.01 23.26
CA VAL A 410 -2.41 0.48 22.02
C VAL A 410 -0.93 0.07 21.92
N ASN A 411 -0.49 -0.27 20.71
CA ASN A 411 0.86 -0.73 20.39
C ASN A 411 1.27 -2.07 21.02
N ALA A 412 0.37 -2.78 21.69
CA ALA A 412 0.66 -4.13 22.19
C ALA A 412 0.89 -5.09 21.01
N PRO A 413 1.98 -5.88 21.02
CA PRO A 413 2.21 -6.93 20.02
C PRO A 413 1.37 -8.16 20.35
N ILE A 414 0.60 -8.65 19.38
CA ILE A 414 -0.31 -9.79 19.52
C ILE A 414 -0.11 -10.79 18.40
N TYR A 415 -0.50 -12.05 18.62
CA TYR A 415 -0.52 -13.05 17.56
C TYR A 415 -1.72 -13.99 17.70
N SER A 416 -2.15 -14.56 16.58
CA SER A 416 -3.25 -15.52 16.54
C SER A 416 -2.77 -16.94 16.28
N THR A 417 -3.48 -17.91 16.88
CA THR A 417 -3.28 -19.33 16.60
C THR A 417 -4.58 -20.02 16.21
N VAL A 418 -4.45 -21.11 15.45
CA VAL A 418 -5.56 -21.92 14.94
C VAL A 418 -5.36 -23.38 15.32
N GLN A 419 -6.43 -24.00 15.85
CA GLN A 419 -6.55 -25.45 16.01
C GLN A 419 -7.79 -25.95 15.27
N ILE A 420 -7.63 -26.80 14.24
CA ILE A 420 -8.76 -27.43 13.59
C ILE A 420 -9.23 -28.61 14.45
N LEU A 421 -10.50 -28.58 14.86
CA LEU A 421 -11.12 -29.61 15.69
C LEU A 421 -11.85 -30.68 14.86
N LEU A 422 -12.33 -30.31 13.66
CA LEU A 422 -12.98 -31.20 12.71
C LEU A 422 -12.84 -30.62 11.29
N ALA A 423 -12.54 -31.49 10.32
CA ALA A 423 -12.62 -31.18 8.90
C ALA A 423 -13.26 -32.35 8.15
N ASP A 424 -14.41 -32.12 7.50
CA ASP A 424 -15.04 -33.08 6.61
C ASP A 424 -15.41 -32.41 5.27
N ALA A 425 -16.15 -33.08 4.43
CA ALA A 425 -16.49 -32.56 3.11
C ALA A 425 -17.37 -31.29 3.15
N LYS A 426 -18.09 -31.06 4.24
CA LYS A 426 -19.09 -29.98 4.37
C LYS A 426 -18.87 -29.08 5.56
N ARG A 427 -18.06 -29.49 6.55
CA ARG A 427 -17.88 -28.81 7.81
C ARG A 427 -16.43 -28.60 8.13
N LEU A 428 -16.12 -27.43 8.63
CA LEU A 428 -14.82 -27.07 9.18
C LEU A 428 -15.06 -26.45 10.56
N HIS A 429 -14.59 -27.12 11.60
CA HIS A 429 -14.73 -26.68 13.00
C HIS A 429 -13.37 -26.24 13.52
N VAL A 430 -13.25 -24.98 13.86
CA VAL A 430 -11.98 -24.32 14.16
C VAL A 430 -12.04 -23.63 15.51
N PHE A 431 -10.95 -23.69 16.23
CA PHE A 431 -10.74 -22.95 17.46
C PHE A 431 -9.57 -21.99 17.31
N TYR A 432 -9.80 -20.71 17.59
CA TYR A 432 -8.85 -19.62 17.49
C TYR A 432 -8.46 -19.13 18.88
N ARG A 433 -7.19 -18.72 19.04
CA ARG A 433 -6.73 -17.97 20.20
C ARG A 433 -6.01 -16.73 19.75
N LEU A 434 -6.19 -15.64 20.47
CA LEU A 434 -5.39 -14.43 20.38
C LEU A 434 -4.49 -14.35 21.60
N HIS A 435 -3.21 -14.13 21.39
CA HIS A 435 -2.20 -14.12 22.43
C HIS A 435 -1.46 -12.78 22.47
N SER A 436 -0.97 -12.41 23.65
CA SER A 436 0.09 -11.42 23.80
C SER A 436 1.42 -12.02 23.35
N THR A 437 2.20 -11.28 22.57
CA THR A 437 3.56 -11.73 22.20
C THR A 437 4.55 -11.56 23.36
N GLU A 438 4.24 -10.72 24.37
CA GLU A 438 5.15 -10.41 25.48
C GLU A 438 5.26 -11.56 26.49
N ASP A 439 4.14 -12.23 26.79
CA ASP A 439 4.06 -13.22 27.86
C ASP A 439 3.27 -14.49 27.50
N ASP A 440 2.88 -14.61 26.23
CA ASP A 440 2.11 -15.73 25.68
C ASP A 440 0.70 -15.92 26.30
N SER A 441 0.23 -14.95 27.07
CA SER A 441 -1.10 -14.99 27.69
C SER A 441 -2.21 -14.96 26.63
N ILE A 442 -3.33 -15.66 26.92
CA ILE A 442 -4.51 -15.67 26.05
C ILE A 442 -5.34 -14.43 26.31
N LEU A 443 -5.51 -13.61 25.30
CA LEU A 443 -6.30 -12.37 25.34
C LEU A 443 -7.76 -12.59 24.96
N ALA A 444 -8.01 -13.46 23.99
CA ALA A 444 -9.35 -13.85 23.57
C ALA A 444 -9.33 -15.22 22.87
N THR A 445 -10.52 -15.84 22.81
CA THR A 445 -10.72 -17.08 22.04
C THR A 445 -11.97 -16.98 21.19
N MET A 446 -11.99 -17.70 20.06
CA MET A 446 -13.18 -17.88 19.25
C MET A 446 -13.29 -19.34 18.78
N GLU A 447 -14.43 -19.94 18.96
CA GLU A 447 -14.81 -21.20 18.34
C GLU A 447 -15.74 -20.93 17.18
N ALA A 448 -15.51 -21.54 16.02
CA ALA A 448 -16.32 -21.31 14.84
C ALA A 448 -16.62 -22.60 14.07
N MET A 449 -17.85 -22.71 13.59
CA MET A 449 -18.30 -23.73 12.65
C MET A 449 -18.53 -23.08 11.29
N TYR A 450 -17.85 -23.62 10.27
CA TYR A 450 -18.03 -23.21 8.89
C TYR A 450 -18.70 -24.33 8.11
N LEU A 451 -19.59 -23.94 7.17
CA LEU A 451 -20.22 -24.84 6.21
C LEU A 451 -19.80 -24.48 4.80
N HIS A 452 -19.43 -25.47 4.00
CA HIS A 452 -19.13 -25.23 2.59
C HIS A 452 -20.42 -25.06 1.80
N VAL A 453 -20.55 -23.93 1.08
CA VAL A 453 -21.73 -23.57 0.29
C VAL A 453 -21.32 -23.39 -1.17
N GLY A 454 -22.03 -24.08 -2.06
CA GLY A 454 -21.81 -24.00 -3.50
C GLY A 454 -22.29 -22.69 -4.10
N ARG A 455 -21.50 -22.12 -5.00
CA ARG A 455 -21.76 -20.82 -5.64
C ARG A 455 -23.10 -20.76 -6.36
N GLU A 456 -23.37 -21.75 -7.20
CA GLU A 456 -24.61 -21.78 -8.00
C GLU A 456 -25.83 -22.19 -7.19
N SER A 457 -25.67 -23.16 -6.28
CA SER A 457 -26.79 -23.70 -5.52
C SER A 457 -27.22 -22.84 -4.34
N GLY A 458 -26.31 -22.04 -3.80
CA GLY A 458 -26.50 -21.31 -2.53
C GLY A 458 -26.77 -22.24 -1.34
N ARG A 459 -26.45 -23.53 -1.45
CA ARG A 459 -26.74 -24.56 -0.44
C ARG A 459 -25.47 -25.27 -0.01
N VAL A 460 -25.53 -25.86 1.18
CA VAL A 460 -24.43 -26.67 1.70
C VAL A 460 -24.15 -27.85 0.76
N CYS A 461 -22.92 -27.97 0.33
CA CYS A 461 -22.43 -29.02 -0.56
C CYS A 461 -21.00 -29.43 -0.19
N ASP A 462 -20.48 -30.45 -0.83
CA ASP A 462 -19.12 -30.92 -0.59
C ASP A 462 -18.11 -29.91 -1.18
N ALA A 463 -17.09 -29.59 -0.38
CA ALA A 463 -15.91 -28.88 -0.85
C ALA A 463 -15.07 -29.78 -1.78
N SER A 464 -14.11 -29.21 -2.52
CA SER A 464 -13.24 -29.99 -3.39
C SER A 464 -12.44 -31.03 -2.58
N ALA A 465 -12.18 -32.18 -3.19
CA ALA A 465 -11.43 -33.26 -2.52
C ALA A 465 -10.02 -32.80 -2.10
N GLU A 466 -9.38 -31.93 -2.89
CA GLU A 466 -8.07 -31.36 -2.58
C GLU A 466 -8.12 -30.46 -1.33
N MET A 467 -9.09 -29.54 -1.26
CA MET A 467 -9.28 -28.66 -0.10
C MET A 467 -9.59 -29.45 1.17
N VAL A 468 -10.46 -30.46 1.08
CA VAL A 468 -10.77 -31.35 2.19
C VAL A 468 -9.53 -32.12 2.65
N ALA A 469 -8.70 -32.58 1.71
CA ALA A 469 -7.46 -33.28 2.05
C ALA A 469 -6.45 -32.38 2.79
N LYS A 470 -6.30 -31.13 2.34
CA LYS A 470 -5.45 -30.13 3.03
C LYS A 470 -5.98 -29.81 4.43
N ALA A 471 -7.27 -29.55 4.58
CA ALA A 471 -7.88 -29.27 5.87
C ALA A 471 -7.78 -30.47 6.85
N ARG A 472 -7.99 -31.70 6.34
CA ARG A 472 -7.82 -32.93 7.13
C ARG A 472 -6.40 -33.15 7.58
N ARG A 473 -5.41 -32.92 6.72
CA ARG A 473 -3.99 -33.04 7.09
C ARG A 473 -3.66 -32.20 8.34
N ILE A 474 -4.21 -30.96 8.38
CA ILE A 474 -4.02 -30.08 9.56
C ILE A 474 -4.84 -30.61 10.75
N ALA A 475 -6.08 -31.03 10.56
CA ALA A 475 -6.91 -31.58 11.62
C ALA A 475 -6.28 -32.85 12.24
N ASP A 476 -5.71 -33.73 11.41
CA ASP A 476 -5.04 -34.95 11.86
C ASP A 476 -3.77 -34.64 12.66
N ALA A 477 -2.97 -33.64 12.23
CA ALA A 477 -1.83 -33.15 13.00
C ALA A 477 -2.29 -32.57 14.37
N HIS A 478 -3.42 -31.87 14.41
CA HIS A 478 -3.98 -31.31 15.64
C HIS A 478 -4.73 -32.33 16.53
N ALA A 479 -4.96 -33.56 16.07
CA ALA A 479 -5.72 -34.56 16.80
C ALA A 479 -5.06 -34.98 18.15
N GLY A 480 -3.71 -34.84 18.22
CA GLY A 480 -2.94 -35.07 19.44
C GLY A 480 -2.96 -33.93 20.44
N LEU A 481 -3.40 -32.73 20.04
CA LEU A 481 -3.45 -31.58 20.91
C LEU A 481 -4.61 -31.65 21.91
N PRO A 482 -4.45 -31.11 23.13
CA PRO A 482 -5.54 -31.01 24.08
C PRO A 482 -6.72 -30.22 23.46
N ARG A 483 -7.93 -30.76 23.61
CA ARG A 483 -9.12 -30.00 23.24
C ARG A 483 -9.22 -28.77 24.13
N PRO A 484 -9.47 -27.57 23.57
CA PRO A 484 -9.59 -26.36 24.39
C PRO A 484 -10.71 -26.48 25.41
N ASP A 485 -10.44 -26.16 26.67
CA ASP A 485 -11.38 -26.31 27.82
C ASP A 485 -12.68 -25.49 27.64
N VAL A 486 -12.60 -24.44 26.83
CA VAL A 486 -13.72 -23.55 26.50
C VAL A 486 -14.48 -23.97 25.24
N ALA A 487 -14.01 -24.98 24.50
CA ALA A 487 -14.69 -25.46 23.31
C ALA A 487 -16.04 -26.12 23.65
N GLY A 488 -17.09 -25.82 22.87
CA GLY A 488 -18.46 -26.28 23.07
C GLY A 488 -19.23 -25.50 24.13
N ARG A 489 -18.72 -24.34 24.55
CA ARG A 489 -19.47 -23.44 25.44
C ARG A 489 -20.56 -22.67 24.68
N TYR A 490 -21.57 -22.23 25.37
CA TYR A 490 -22.64 -21.37 24.89
C TYR A 490 -22.87 -20.19 25.84
N VAL A 491 -23.46 -19.10 25.34
CA VAL A 491 -23.79 -17.93 26.14
C VAL A 491 -24.95 -18.28 27.09
N GLY A 492 -24.71 -18.23 28.38
CA GLY A 492 -25.73 -18.52 29.40
C GLY A 492 -25.13 -18.86 30.76
N GLN A 493 -25.98 -18.85 31.78
CA GLN A 493 -25.61 -19.33 33.11
C GLN A 493 -25.67 -20.88 33.14
N ARG A 494 -24.62 -21.52 33.67
CA ARG A 494 -24.69 -22.96 33.98
C ARG A 494 -25.89 -23.18 34.86
N LYS A 495 -26.82 -24.06 34.47
CA LYS A 495 -27.78 -24.61 35.45
C LYS A 495 -26.95 -25.24 36.55
N GLN A 496 -27.10 -24.75 37.78
CA GLN A 496 -26.61 -25.46 38.96
C GLN A 496 -27.38 -26.79 39.01
N GLU A 497 -26.66 -27.90 38.85
CA GLU A 497 -27.17 -29.22 39.14
C GLU A 497 -27.26 -29.40 40.68
#